data_2c736fb8bd8a044c5818b019255521e0
#
_entry.id   2c736fb8bd8a044c5818b019255521e0
#
_cell.length_a   1.000
_cell.length_b   1.000
_cell.length_c   1.000
_cell.angle_alpha   90.00
_cell.angle_beta   90.00
_cell.angle_gamma   90.00
#
_symmetry.space_group_name_H-M   'P 1'
#
loop_
_entity.id
_entity.type
_entity.pdbx_description
1 polymer ?
#
loop_
_entity_poly.entity_id
_entity_poly.type
_entity_poly.pdbx_seq_one_letter_code
_entity_poly.pdbx_strand_id
1 'polypeptide(L)'
;MKKILVTGCGGQVGTELVAHLRGLYGDANVMASDFRAQEGHSGPFALLDVRDGKAVAALLDSFKPDTVMHLAGVLSARGEERPQQLWETNTGGTYNMLEAAREHGCAVFFPSSIAAFGPGTPVDHTPQDTIQRPTTIYGVSKVAGELLCNYYHLKYGLDVR
;
A
#
# COMPACT_ATOMS: atom_id res chain seq x y z
N MET A 1 -5.32 -6.07 -21.27
CA MET A 1 -4.28 -5.05 -21.05
C MET A 1 -4.30 -4.74 -19.56
N LYS A 2 -3.16 -4.81 -18.86
CA LYS A 2 -3.15 -4.63 -17.39
C LYS A 2 -3.34 -3.16 -17.02
N LYS A 3 -4.33 -2.88 -16.18
CA LYS A 3 -4.52 -1.58 -15.53
C LYS A 3 -3.96 -1.62 -14.12
N ILE A 4 -3.16 -0.65 -13.76
CA ILE A 4 -2.45 -0.60 -12.48
C ILE A 4 -2.78 0.71 -11.77
N LEU A 5 -3.20 0.61 -10.50
CA LEU A 5 -3.31 1.75 -9.60
C LEU A 5 -2.09 1.78 -8.69
N VAL A 6 -1.45 2.95 -8.58
CA VAL A 6 -0.34 3.18 -7.64
C VAL A 6 -0.78 4.24 -6.63
N THR A 7 -0.93 3.88 -5.36
CA THR A 7 -1.19 4.84 -4.29
C THR A 7 0.11 5.33 -3.66
N GLY A 8 0.16 6.56 -3.16
CA GLY A 8 1.40 7.14 -2.62
C GLY A 8 2.43 7.45 -3.71
N CYS A 9 1.95 7.83 -4.89
CA CYS A 9 2.79 8.08 -6.07
C CYS A 9 3.78 9.25 -5.89
N GLY A 10 3.52 10.19 -4.97
CA GLY A 10 4.43 11.29 -4.66
C GLY A 10 5.56 10.92 -3.68
N GLY A 11 5.60 9.68 -3.20
CA GLY A 11 6.70 9.15 -2.40
C GLY A 11 7.91 8.75 -3.25
N GLN A 12 9.06 8.51 -2.60
CA GLN A 12 10.32 8.14 -3.27
C GLN A 12 10.14 6.93 -4.21
N VAL A 13 9.59 5.83 -3.71
CA VAL A 13 9.34 4.63 -4.52
C VAL A 13 8.23 4.88 -5.56
N GLY A 14 7.17 5.59 -5.16
CA GLY A 14 6.00 5.82 -6.01
C GLY A 14 6.33 6.60 -7.27
N THR A 15 7.17 7.64 -7.17
CA THR A 15 7.58 8.47 -8.30
C THR A 15 8.30 7.64 -9.37
N GLU A 16 9.29 6.86 -8.97
CA GLU A 16 10.04 5.99 -9.88
C GLU A 16 9.16 4.85 -10.45
N LEU A 17 8.35 4.22 -9.60
CA LEU A 17 7.49 3.13 -10.01
C LEU A 17 6.46 3.56 -11.05
N VAL A 18 5.79 4.70 -10.86
CA VAL A 18 4.81 5.22 -11.82
C VAL A 18 5.44 5.46 -13.18
N ALA A 19 6.61 6.13 -13.22
CA ALA A 19 7.32 6.39 -14.44
C ALA A 19 7.69 5.09 -15.18
N HIS A 20 8.22 4.10 -14.45
CA HIS A 20 8.60 2.80 -15.00
C HIS A 20 7.39 2.03 -15.54
N LEU A 21 6.30 1.94 -14.76
CA LEU A 21 5.09 1.23 -15.17
C LEU A 21 4.43 1.88 -16.39
N ARG A 22 4.41 3.20 -16.49
CA ARG A 22 3.91 3.91 -17.66
C ARG A 22 4.72 3.59 -18.91
N GLY A 23 6.04 3.49 -18.79
CA GLY A 23 6.90 3.04 -19.87
C GLY A 23 6.60 1.62 -20.36
N LEU A 24 6.20 0.72 -19.45
CA LEU A 24 5.91 -0.68 -19.78
C LEU A 24 4.48 -0.91 -20.29
N TYR A 25 3.49 -0.25 -19.67
CA TYR A 25 2.08 -0.52 -19.90
C TYR A 25 1.32 0.58 -20.63
N GLY A 26 1.98 1.73 -20.84
CA GLY A 26 1.39 2.95 -21.39
C GLY A 26 0.68 3.82 -20.35
N ASP A 27 0.73 5.11 -20.54
CA ASP A 27 0.23 6.13 -19.58
C ASP A 27 -1.23 5.89 -19.17
N ALA A 28 -2.11 5.63 -20.13
CA ALA A 28 -3.54 5.44 -19.87
C ALA A 28 -3.88 4.24 -18.98
N ASN A 29 -2.95 3.29 -18.84
CA ASN A 29 -3.15 2.08 -18.05
C ASN A 29 -2.59 2.16 -16.63
N VAL A 30 -1.94 3.28 -16.26
CA VAL A 30 -1.35 3.47 -14.94
C VAL A 30 -1.96 4.71 -14.28
N MET A 31 -2.88 4.49 -13.36
CA MET A 31 -3.44 5.54 -12.50
C MET A 31 -2.49 5.80 -11.33
N ALA A 32 -1.96 7.00 -11.26
CA ALA A 32 -1.23 7.48 -10.10
C ALA A 32 -2.21 8.09 -9.09
N SER A 33 -2.01 7.89 -7.80
CA SER A 33 -2.81 8.57 -6.78
C SER A 33 -2.00 8.94 -5.54
N ASP A 34 -2.34 10.08 -4.96
CA ASP A 34 -1.76 10.59 -3.72
C ASP A 34 -2.79 11.48 -3.00
N PHE A 35 -2.59 11.71 -1.69
CA PHE A 35 -3.45 12.60 -0.91
C PHE A 35 -3.14 14.09 -1.18
N ARG A 36 -2.08 14.39 -1.90
CA ARG A 36 -1.69 15.72 -2.37
C ARG A 36 -1.63 15.74 -3.87
N ALA A 37 -2.07 16.85 -4.45
CA ALA A 37 -1.88 17.08 -5.88
C ALA A 37 -0.38 17.04 -6.21
N GLN A 38 -0.06 16.35 -7.30
CA GLN A 38 1.31 16.23 -7.81
C GLN A 38 1.37 16.98 -9.13
N GLU A 39 2.33 17.87 -9.27
CA GLU A 39 2.58 18.58 -10.53
C GLU A 39 3.48 17.75 -11.45
N GLY A 40 3.32 17.90 -12.76
CA GLY A 40 4.22 17.30 -13.75
C GLY A 40 3.98 15.83 -14.08
N HIS A 41 2.87 15.22 -13.64
CA HIS A 41 2.52 13.87 -14.07
C HIS A 41 1.99 13.87 -15.51
N SER A 42 2.67 13.12 -16.40
CA SER A 42 2.07 12.69 -17.66
C SER A 42 1.10 11.53 -17.36
N GLY A 43 -0.17 11.62 -17.80
CA GLY A 43 -1.13 10.54 -17.67
C GLY A 43 -2.06 10.63 -16.46
N PRO A 44 -2.93 9.62 -16.25
CA PRO A 44 -4.01 9.67 -15.26
C PRO A 44 -3.52 9.86 -13.82
N PHE A 45 -4.17 10.78 -13.10
CA PHE A 45 -3.93 11.04 -11.68
C PHE A 45 -5.26 11.20 -10.94
N ALA A 46 -5.34 10.67 -9.71
CA ALA A 46 -6.46 10.84 -8.80
C ALA A 46 -5.98 11.36 -7.45
N LEU A 47 -6.62 12.42 -6.95
CA LEU A 47 -6.45 12.84 -5.56
C LEU A 47 -7.18 11.84 -4.66
N LEU A 48 -6.46 11.15 -3.78
CA LEU A 48 -7.01 10.09 -2.93
C LEU A 48 -6.37 10.09 -1.55
N ASP A 49 -7.19 10.24 -0.52
CA ASP A 49 -6.81 9.87 0.84
C ASP A 49 -7.26 8.42 1.10
N VAL A 50 -6.33 7.51 1.31
CA VAL A 50 -6.62 6.08 1.53
C VAL A 50 -7.40 5.81 2.82
N ARG A 51 -7.50 6.79 3.73
CA ARG A 51 -8.34 6.71 4.93
C ARG A 51 -9.83 6.82 4.61
N ASP A 52 -10.17 7.40 3.47
CA ASP A 52 -11.55 7.45 2.98
C ASP A 52 -11.87 6.19 2.16
N GLY A 53 -12.43 5.18 2.82
CA GLY A 53 -12.80 3.92 2.18
C GLY A 53 -13.81 4.07 1.04
N LYS A 54 -14.70 5.09 1.12
CA LYS A 54 -15.67 5.35 0.03
C LYS A 54 -14.95 5.91 -1.21
N ALA A 55 -14.01 6.82 -1.03
CA ALA A 55 -13.22 7.36 -2.13
C ALA A 55 -12.33 6.26 -2.76
N VAL A 56 -11.75 5.37 -1.94
CA VAL A 56 -10.99 4.20 -2.41
C VAL A 56 -11.87 3.32 -3.29
N ALA A 57 -13.03 2.89 -2.81
CA ALA A 57 -13.96 2.05 -3.56
C ALA A 57 -14.42 2.71 -4.87
N ALA A 58 -14.78 4.00 -4.83
CA ALA A 58 -15.20 4.76 -6.01
C ALA A 58 -14.07 4.85 -7.07
N LEU A 59 -12.82 5.01 -6.66
CA LEU A 59 -11.69 5.02 -7.59
C LEU A 59 -11.49 3.64 -8.24
N LEU A 60 -11.56 2.56 -7.47
CA LEU A 60 -11.45 1.20 -8.02
C LEU A 60 -12.60 0.90 -8.98
N ASP A 61 -13.83 1.29 -8.65
CA ASP A 61 -14.99 1.09 -9.53
C ASP A 61 -14.86 1.85 -10.85
N SER A 62 -14.39 3.09 -10.82
CA SER A 62 -14.24 3.93 -12.02
C SER A 62 -13.07 3.50 -12.91
N PHE A 63 -11.91 3.22 -12.32
CA PHE A 63 -10.71 2.87 -13.06
C PHE A 63 -10.62 1.38 -13.40
N LYS A 64 -11.15 0.50 -12.55
CA LYS A 64 -11.14 -0.97 -12.66
C LYS A 64 -9.72 -1.52 -12.85
N PRO A 65 -8.83 -1.33 -11.86
CA PRO A 65 -7.46 -1.87 -11.95
C PRO A 65 -7.46 -3.39 -11.83
N ASP A 66 -6.54 -4.04 -12.55
CA ASP A 66 -6.20 -5.46 -12.32
C ASP A 66 -5.31 -5.64 -11.08
N THR A 67 -4.52 -4.61 -10.77
CA THR A 67 -3.54 -4.65 -9.68
C THR A 67 -3.42 -3.28 -9.01
N VAL A 68 -3.34 -3.27 -7.70
CA VAL A 68 -3.00 -2.09 -6.89
C VAL A 68 -1.61 -2.24 -6.30
N MET A 69 -0.74 -1.26 -6.54
CA MET A 69 0.53 -1.06 -5.82
C MET A 69 0.27 -0.09 -4.65
N HIS A 70 0.03 -0.65 -3.46
CA HIS A 70 -0.37 0.15 -2.30
C HIS A 70 0.84 0.68 -1.55
N LEU A 71 1.36 1.84 -1.99
CA LEU A 71 2.54 2.48 -1.40
C LEU A 71 2.20 3.62 -0.44
N ALA A 72 0.93 4.03 -0.37
CA ALA A 72 0.49 5.09 0.52
C ALA A 72 0.76 4.72 1.98
N GLY A 73 1.47 5.58 2.68
CA GLY A 73 1.78 5.37 4.09
C GLY A 73 2.62 6.49 4.69
N VAL A 74 2.55 6.61 6.01
CA VAL A 74 3.39 7.49 6.81
C VAL A 74 4.66 6.74 7.19
N LEU A 75 5.82 7.37 7.02
CA LEU A 75 7.13 6.80 7.34
C LEU A 75 7.42 6.84 8.85
N SER A 76 8.38 6.02 9.28
CA SER A 76 8.74 5.79 10.69
C SER A 76 8.93 7.06 11.49
N ALA A 77 9.85 7.96 11.08
CA ALA A 77 10.17 9.16 11.87
C ALA A 77 8.95 10.05 12.14
N ARG A 78 8.14 10.34 11.10
CA ARG A 78 6.89 11.11 11.25
C ARG A 78 5.81 10.33 12.01
N GLY A 79 5.83 9.03 11.91
CA GLY A 79 4.87 8.16 12.58
C GLY A 79 5.06 8.15 14.10
N GLU A 80 6.30 8.15 14.59
CA GLU A 80 6.57 8.23 16.02
C GLU A 80 6.14 9.56 16.63
N GLU A 81 6.17 10.65 15.86
CA GLU A 81 5.66 11.96 16.28
C GLU A 81 4.14 12.03 16.32
N ARG A 82 3.47 11.26 15.46
CA ARG A 82 2.00 11.25 15.27
C ARG A 82 1.46 9.83 15.12
N PRO A 83 1.50 9.00 16.16
CA PRO A 83 1.20 7.58 16.07
C PRO A 83 -0.24 7.28 15.65
N GLN A 84 -1.21 8.09 16.08
CA GLN A 84 -2.60 7.92 15.67
C GLN A 84 -2.76 8.15 14.16
N GLN A 85 -2.18 9.22 13.63
CA GLN A 85 -2.24 9.50 12.18
C GLN A 85 -1.57 8.39 11.36
N LEU A 86 -0.43 7.87 11.84
CA LEU A 86 0.23 6.73 11.20
C LEU A 86 -0.69 5.52 11.19
N TRP A 87 -1.29 5.19 12.32
CA TRP A 87 -2.19 4.04 12.43
C TRP A 87 -3.38 4.14 11.48
N GLU A 88 -4.06 5.29 11.46
CA GLU A 88 -5.19 5.55 10.56
C GLU A 88 -4.80 5.43 9.09
N THR A 89 -3.61 5.94 8.71
CA THR A 89 -3.15 5.88 7.33
C THR A 89 -2.64 4.51 6.94
N ASN A 90 -1.70 3.95 7.73
CA ASN A 90 -1.00 2.72 7.36
C ASN A 90 -1.88 1.49 7.55
N THR A 91 -2.58 1.38 8.67
CA THR A 91 -3.42 0.21 8.96
C THR A 91 -4.84 0.41 8.44
N GLY A 92 -5.47 1.55 8.73
CA GLY A 92 -6.81 1.87 8.24
C GLY A 92 -6.86 1.98 6.72
N GLY A 93 -5.89 2.69 6.12
CA GLY A 93 -5.78 2.81 4.66
C GLY A 93 -5.54 1.47 3.97
N THR A 94 -4.68 0.61 4.52
CA THR A 94 -4.47 -0.75 4.01
C THR A 94 -5.74 -1.59 4.12
N TYR A 95 -6.44 -1.51 5.24
CA TYR A 95 -7.72 -2.21 5.41
C TYR A 95 -8.75 -1.77 4.37
N ASN A 96 -8.94 -0.46 4.16
CA ASN A 96 -9.85 0.08 3.14
C ASN A 96 -9.48 -0.42 1.73
N MET A 97 -8.17 -0.44 1.42
CA MET A 97 -7.69 -0.92 0.12
C MET A 97 -7.96 -2.40 -0.09
N LEU A 98 -7.71 -3.24 0.93
CA LEU A 98 -7.97 -4.69 0.86
C LEU A 98 -9.47 -4.99 0.71
N GLU A 99 -10.36 -4.27 1.42
CA GLU A 99 -11.82 -4.41 1.26
C GLU A 99 -12.24 -4.05 -0.17
N ALA A 100 -11.84 -2.90 -0.66
CA ALA A 100 -12.16 -2.48 -2.01
C ALA A 100 -11.59 -3.43 -3.07
N ALA A 101 -10.34 -3.90 -2.90
CA ALA A 101 -9.72 -4.86 -3.81
C ALA A 101 -10.47 -6.20 -3.83
N ARG A 102 -10.91 -6.69 -2.67
CA ARG A 102 -11.74 -7.89 -2.55
C ARG A 102 -13.06 -7.76 -3.33
N GLU A 103 -13.74 -6.62 -3.18
CA GLU A 103 -15.01 -6.37 -3.87
C GLU A 103 -14.86 -6.24 -5.38
N HIS A 104 -13.75 -5.69 -5.84
CA HIS A 104 -13.48 -5.48 -7.27
C HIS A 104 -12.66 -6.61 -7.91
N GLY A 105 -12.18 -7.58 -7.14
CA GLY A 105 -11.43 -8.73 -7.64
C GLY A 105 -10.05 -8.37 -8.20
N CYS A 106 -9.39 -7.31 -7.69
CA CYS A 106 -8.06 -6.92 -8.13
C CYS A 106 -6.96 -7.36 -7.16
N ALA A 107 -5.77 -7.68 -7.69
CA ALA A 107 -4.61 -8.04 -6.87
C ALA A 107 -4.05 -6.82 -6.12
N VAL A 108 -3.42 -7.06 -4.95
CA VAL A 108 -2.78 -6.02 -4.15
C VAL A 108 -1.31 -6.36 -3.89
N PHE A 109 -0.42 -5.41 -4.15
CA PHE A 109 0.95 -5.44 -3.66
C PHE A 109 1.08 -4.51 -2.45
N PHE A 110 1.52 -5.06 -1.32
CA PHE A 110 1.74 -4.34 -0.07
C PHE A 110 3.21 -4.45 0.34
N PRO A 111 3.99 -3.35 0.32
CA PRO A 111 5.38 -3.38 0.76
C PRO A 111 5.48 -3.44 2.29
N SER A 112 6.10 -4.48 2.82
CA SER A 112 6.48 -4.52 4.23
C SER A 112 7.78 -3.75 4.47
N SER A 113 8.44 -4.01 5.60
CA SER A 113 9.66 -3.30 6.01
C SER A 113 10.47 -4.14 6.99
N ILE A 114 11.79 -3.94 7.03
CA ILE A 114 12.63 -4.49 8.09
C ILE A 114 12.20 -4.02 9.50
N ALA A 115 11.47 -2.92 9.59
CA ALA A 115 10.89 -2.44 10.85
C ALA A 115 9.83 -3.38 11.45
N ALA A 116 9.34 -4.37 10.71
CA ALA A 116 8.47 -5.43 11.23
C ALA A 116 9.20 -6.34 12.24
N PHE A 117 10.52 -6.40 12.17
CA PHE A 117 11.34 -7.14 13.11
C PHE A 117 11.62 -6.34 14.39
N GLY A 118 12.04 -7.04 15.44
CA GLY A 118 12.34 -6.44 16.74
C GLY A 118 13.53 -7.11 17.42
N PRO A 119 13.84 -6.72 18.68
CA PRO A 119 15.04 -7.21 19.39
C PRO A 119 15.13 -8.73 19.57
N GLY A 120 13.98 -9.42 19.49
CA GLY A 120 13.93 -10.90 19.59
C GLY A 120 14.14 -11.63 18.25
N THR A 121 14.23 -10.89 17.14
CA THR A 121 14.46 -11.49 15.82
C THR A 121 15.94 -11.82 15.64
N PRO A 122 16.34 -13.03 15.16
CA PRO A 122 17.73 -13.33 14.85
C PRO A 122 18.31 -12.32 13.87
N VAL A 123 19.52 -11.81 14.17
CA VAL A 123 20.18 -10.78 13.33
C VAL A 123 20.82 -11.41 12.10
N ASP A 124 21.42 -12.60 12.28
CA ASP A 124 22.08 -13.34 11.20
C ASP A 124 21.20 -14.48 10.71
N HIS A 125 21.15 -14.64 9.39
CA HIS A 125 20.39 -15.71 8.73
C HIS A 125 18.92 -15.78 9.20
N THR A 126 18.25 -14.62 9.32
CA THR A 126 16.85 -14.52 9.75
C THR A 126 15.97 -15.49 8.95
N PRO A 127 15.34 -16.49 9.59
CA PRO A 127 14.48 -17.43 8.87
C PRO A 127 13.18 -16.75 8.41
N GLN A 128 12.52 -17.35 7.42
CA GLN A 128 11.23 -16.87 6.93
C GLN A 128 10.18 -16.88 8.05
N ASP A 129 10.10 -17.98 8.79
CA ASP A 129 9.30 -18.08 10.02
C ASP A 129 10.12 -17.53 11.20
N THR A 130 9.78 -16.33 11.65
CA THR A 130 10.50 -15.66 12.72
C THR A 130 9.59 -14.79 13.58
N ILE A 131 10.10 -14.39 14.74
CA ILE A 131 9.37 -13.52 15.67
C ILE A 131 9.36 -12.09 15.14
N GLN A 132 8.16 -11.54 14.94
CA GLN A 132 7.94 -10.14 14.63
C GLN A 132 7.40 -9.42 15.87
N ARG A 133 8.27 -8.75 16.61
CA ARG A 133 7.93 -7.96 17.80
C ARG A 133 8.56 -6.57 17.70
N PRO A 134 8.08 -5.75 16.75
CA PRO A 134 8.62 -4.40 16.55
C PRO A 134 8.40 -3.52 17.80
N THR A 135 9.26 -2.53 17.97
CA THR A 135 9.23 -1.58 19.08
C THR A 135 8.78 -0.18 18.65
N THR A 136 8.44 0.00 17.38
CA THR A 136 7.95 1.26 16.81
C THR A 136 6.51 1.11 16.33
N ILE A 137 5.72 2.19 16.39
CA ILE A 137 4.34 2.18 15.85
C ILE A 137 4.35 1.89 14.33
N TYR A 138 5.37 2.35 13.62
CA TYR A 138 5.55 2.05 12.22
C TYR A 138 5.72 0.54 11.98
N GLY A 139 6.61 -0.10 12.72
CA GLY A 139 6.82 -1.54 12.64
C GLY A 139 5.55 -2.32 13.01
N VAL A 140 4.84 -1.91 14.07
CA VAL A 140 3.54 -2.50 14.45
C VAL A 140 2.54 -2.40 13.31
N SER A 141 2.46 -1.25 12.62
CA SER A 141 1.55 -1.09 11.48
C SER A 141 1.93 -1.98 10.28
N LYS A 142 3.24 -2.25 10.07
CA LYS A 142 3.69 -3.15 9.01
C LYS A 142 3.33 -4.60 9.30
N VAL A 143 3.56 -5.08 10.53
CA VAL A 143 3.12 -6.42 10.96
C VAL A 143 1.60 -6.56 10.86
N ALA A 144 0.84 -5.55 11.29
CA ALA A 144 -0.61 -5.55 11.14
C ALA A 144 -1.04 -5.65 9.67
N GLY A 145 -0.35 -4.93 8.76
CA GLY A 145 -0.59 -4.99 7.32
C GLY A 145 -0.30 -6.38 6.74
N GLU A 146 0.81 -7.02 7.10
CA GLU A 146 1.14 -8.39 6.69
C GLU A 146 0.06 -9.39 7.14
N LEU A 147 -0.38 -9.29 8.40
CA LEU A 147 -1.42 -10.16 8.95
C LEU A 147 -2.78 -9.93 8.27
N LEU A 148 -3.14 -8.68 7.97
CA LEU A 148 -4.34 -8.37 7.19
C LEU A 148 -4.24 -8.98 5.78
N CYS A 149 -3.13 -8.79 5.08
CA CYS A 149 -2.91 -9.37 3.77
C CYS A 149 -3.08 -10.90 3.79
N ASN A 150 -2.46 -11.57 4.76
CA ASN A 150 -2.59 -13.01 4.94
C ASN A 150 -4.05 -13.43 5.23
N TYR A 151 -4.75 -12.71 6.11
CA TYR A 151 -6.17 -12.95 6.40
C TYR A 151 -7.04 -12.86 5.15
N TYR A 152 -6.87 -11.79 4.34
CA TYR A 152 -7.64 -11.62 3.10
C TYR A 152 -7.33 -12.69 2.08
N HIS A 153 -6.08 -13.12 1.98
CA HIS A 153 -5.70 -14.24 1.12
C HIS A 153 -6.37 -15.54 1.56
N LEU A 154 -6.23 -15.93 2.83
CA LEU A 154 -6.74 -17.20 3.35
C LEU A 154 -8.26 -17.27 3.35
N LYS A 155 -8.93 -16.17 3.71
CA LYS A 155 -10.39 -16.17 3.85
C LYS A 155 -11.14 -15.92 2.55
N TYR A 156 -10.62 -15.06 1.70
CA TYR A 156 -11.32 -14.61 0.50
C TYR A 156 -10.62 -15.00 -0.81
N GLY A 157 -9.43 -15.60 -0.75
CA GLY A 157 -8.65 -15.94 -1.93
C GLY A 157 -8.08 -14.72 -2.67
N LEU A 158 -8.02 -13.55 -2.00
CA LEU A 158 -7.46 -12.34 -2.61
C LEU A 158 -5.99 -12.57 -2.98
N ASP A 159 -5.58 -12.20 -4.20
CA ASP A 159 -4.17 -12.22 -4.59
C ASP A 159 -3.45 -11.03 -3.96
N VAL A 160 -2.72 -11.30 -2.87
CA VAL A 160 -1.92 -10.29 -2.16
C VAL A 160 -0.46 -10.71 -2.16
N ARG A 161 0.41 -9.77 -2.44
CA ARG A 161 1.86 -9.96 -2.48
C ARG A 161 2.57 -8.95 -1.58
#